data_d503ecd1ed26c5956b3b6f0773d13599
#
_entry.id   d503ecd1ed26c5956b3b6f0773d13599
#
_cell.length_a   1.000
_cell.length_b   1.000
_cell.length_c   1.000
_cell.angle_alpha   90.00
_cell.angle_beta   90.00
_cell.angle_gamma   90.00
#
_symmetry.space_group_name_H-M   'P 1'
#
loop_
_entity.id
_entity.type
_entity.pdbx_description
1 polymer ?
#
loop_
_entity_poly.entity_id
_entity_poly.type
_entity_poly.pdbx_seq_one_letter_code
_entity_poly.pdbx_strand_id
1 'polypeptide(L)'
;MEKQKNGELSRMFGYAGKFHVLTVLGCVLSGISTILSMLPFVCIWLVIHDLIQAFAAGDISLATGSAHYAWMAVVFAAASILIYFIALNCTHLAAFRTATNMRKSAIHHIVTLPLGYFSQNASGRLRNIIDDNAGLTEGFLAHQLPDLTGAAVMPVAVIILIFLFDWRLGICCLIPMGISVIFLKQMMGGDNAQFMGKYMTALETMNKEAVEYIRGIPVVKVFQQTIYSFKNFHAAIEEYEKFASGYALKCRIPLTGFTVTLNGTFVLLIPVAMFILSGVSGQAAYENVVLDFLFYSLFTPVCATMMNRIMFASEQLMAAKSAVSRGDEILQEKPLKEPEHPLI
;
A
#
# COMPACT_ATOMS: atom_id res chain seq x y z
N MET A 1 -18.45 27.18 2.78
CA MET A 1 -19.20 25.98 2.35
C MET A 1 -18.74 25.37 1.01
N GLU A 2 -17.67 25.86 0.39
CA GLU A 2 -17.21 25.40 -0.95
C GLU A 2 -16.10 24.31 -0.92
N LYS A 3 -15.46 24.06 0.24
CA LYS A 3 -14.37 23.08 0.39
C LYS A 3 -14.80 21.60 0.53
N GLN A 4 -16.08 21.31 0.63
CA GLN A 4 -16.59 19.94 0.88
C GLN A 4 -16.74 19.08 -0.41
N LYS A 5 -16.53 19.67 -1.61
CA LYS A 5 -16.66 18.96 -2.90
C LYS A 5 -15.40 18.26 -3.38
N ASN A 6 -14.25 18.56 -2.80
CA ASN A 6 -12.99 17.94 -3.21
C ASN A 6 -12.75 16.66 -2.38
N GLY A 7 -12.48 15.53 -3.04
CA GLY A 7 -12.17 14.28 -2.37
C GLY A 7 -10.98 14.42 -1.40
N GLU A 8 -10.86 13.53 -0.41
CA GLU A 8 -9.82 13.59 0.65
C GLU A 8 -8.41 13.63 0.07
N LEU A 9 -8.14 12.93 -1.04
CA LEU A 9 -6.86 13.01 -1.76
C LEU A 9 -6.56 14.43 -2.28
N SER A 10 -7.56 15.11 -2.84
CA SER A 10 -7.38 16.50 -3.31
C SER A 10 -7.04 17.44 -2.16
N ARG A 11 -7.56 17.19 -0.97
CA ARG A 11 -7.24 17.97 0.25
C ARG A 11 -5.82 17.70 0.73
N MET A 12 -5.35 16.45 0.70
CA MET A 12 -3.95 16.11 0.97
C MET A 12 -3.00 16.89 0.06
N PHE A 13 -3.29 16.93 -1.25
CA PHE A 13 -2.52 17.72 -2.21
C PHE A 13 -2.63 19.23 -1.96
N GLY A 14 -3.76 19.71 -1.43
CA GLY A 14 -3.93 21.09 -1.00
C GLY A 14 -2.94 21.50 0.09
N TYR A 15 -2.70 20.62 1.09
CA TYR A 15 -1.69 20.84 2.12
C TYR A 15 -0.25 20.78 1.59
N ALA A 16 -0.01 20.02 0.52
CA ALA A 16 1.31 19.97 -0.11
C ALA A 16 1.75 21.32 -0.71
N GLY A 17 0.80 22.18 -1.08
CA GLY A 17 1.08 23.48 -1.70
C GLY A 17 1.93 23.30 -2.97
N LYS A 18 3.04 24.02 -3.12
CA LYS A 18 3.94 23.91 -4.28
C LYS A 18 4.65 22.55 -4.37
N PHE A 19 4.72 21.81 -3.27
CA PHE A 19 5.42 20.51 -3.23
C PHE A 19 4.61 19.36 -3.85
N HIS A 20 3.34 19.57 -4.23
CA HIS A 20 2.56 18.56 -4.97
C HIS A 20 3.26 18.12 -6.27
N VAL A 21 4.05 19.03 -6.90
CA VAL A 21 4.82 18.71 -8.10
C VAL A 21 5.86 17.60 -7.82
N LEU A 22 6.52 17.64 -6.65
CA LEU A 22 7.45 16.59 -6.25
C LEU A 22 6.75 15.25 -6.01
N THR A 23 5.54 15.27 -5.45
CA THR A 23 4.74 14.06 -5.29
C THR A 23 4.42 13.44 -6.66
N VAL A 24 3.96 14.25 -7.61
CA VAL A 24 3.65 13.77 -8.98
C VAL A 24 4.93 13.27 -9.66
N LEU A 25 6.04 13.99 -9.56
CA LEU A 25 7.32 13.57 -10.12
C LEU A 25 7.79 12.24 -9.53
N GLY A 26 7.68 12.07 -8.20
CA GLY A 26 8.02 10.82 -7.52
C GLY A 26 7.14 9.66 -7.99
N CYS A 27 5.83 9.89 -8.16
CA CYS A 27 4.91 8.89 -8.72
C CYS A 27 5.29 8.48 -10.15
N VAL A 28 5.60 9.43 -11.01
CA VAL A 28 6.04 9.16 -12.40
C VAL A 28 7.35 8.37 -12.41
N LEU A 29 8.34 8.79 -11.62
CA LEU A 29 9.61 8.08 -11.49
C LEU A 29 9.44 6.66 -10.92
N SER A 30 8.53 6.46 -9.98
CA SER A 30 8.19 5.12 -9.47
C SER A 30 7.61 4.24 -10.56
N GLY A 31 6.72 4.77 -11.40
CA GLY A 31 6.19 4.06 -12.57
C GLY A 31 7.30 3.66 -13.56
N ILE A 32 8.21 4.58 -13.88
CA ILE A 32 9.36 4.32 -14.76
C ILE A 32 10.27 3.25 -14.14
N SER A 33 10.57 3.36 -12.85
CA SER A 33 11.36 2.36 -12.13
C SER A 33 10.73 0.98 -12.19
N THR A 34 9.39 0.89 -12.05
CA THR A 34 8.66 -0.38 -12.16
C THR A 34 8.84 -1.01 -13.54
N ILE A 35 8.75 -0.25 -14.62
CA ILE A 35 8.99 -0.75 -15.98
C ILE A 35 10.44 -1.24 -16.11
N LEU A 36 11.40 -0.44 -15.68
CA LEU A 36 12.82 -0.80 -15.74
C LEU A 36 13.13 -2.06 -14.92
N SER A 37 12.47 -2.27 -13.80
CA SER A 37 12.65 -3.46 -12.95
C SER A 37 12.20 -4.77 -13.61
N MET A 38 11.43 -4.72 -14.69
CA MET A 38 11.00 -5.88 -15.45
C MET A 38 12.00 -6.28 -16.54
N LEU A 39 12.78 -5.32 -17.07
CA LEU A 39 13.72 -5.57 -18.15
C LEU A 39 14.82 -6.61 -17.81
N PRO A 40 15.32 -6.71 -16.57
CA PRO A 40 16.23 -7.80 -16.19
C PRO A 40 15.67 -9.19 -16.49
N PHE A 41 14.36 -9.42 -16.31
CA PHE A 41 13.74 -10.73 -16.60
C PHE A 41 13.74 -11.04 -18.11
N VAL A 42 13.53 -10.02 -18.94
CA VAL A 42 13.66 -10.14 -20.39
C VAL A 42 15.12 -10.44 -20.78
N CYS A 43 16.08 -9.76 -20.14
CA CYS A 43 17.49 -10.02 -20.37
C CYS A 43 17.89 -11.43 -19.94
N ILE A 44 17.38 -11.93 -18.82
CA ILE A 44 17.61 -13.32 -18.36
C ILE A 44 17.04 -14.31 -19.39
N TRP A 45 15.86 -14.04 -19.93
CA TRP A 45 15.28 -14.85 -20.99
C TRP A 45 16.20 -14.88 -22.22
N LEU A 46 16.77 -13.74 -22.66
CA LEU A 46 17.73 -13.65 -23.76
C LEU A 46 19.01 -14.45 -23.47
N VAL A 47 19.52 -14.40 -22.23
CA VAL A 47 20.70 -15.22 -21.82
C VAL A 47 20.39 -16.70 -21.94
N ILE A 48 19.22 -17.15 -21.43
CA ILE A 48 18.83 -18.55 -21.47
C ILE A 48 18.61 -18.99 -22.92
N HIS A 49 17.98 -18.15 -23.74
CA HIS A 49 17.79 -18.41 -25.17
C HIS A 49 19.12 -18.63 -25.90
N ASP A 50 20.10 -17.73 -25.70
CA ASP A 50 21.42 -17.80 -26.31
C ASP A 50 22.18 -19.09 -25.86
N LEU A 51 22.08 -19.43 -24.57
CA LEU A 51 22.68 -20.65 -24.02
C LEU A 51 22.04 -21.93 -24.56
N ILE A 52 20.72 -21.99 -24.71
CA ILE A 52 20.02 -23.16 -25.28
C ILE A 52 20.41 -23.38 -26.73
N GLN A 53 20.50 -22.30 -27.51
CA GLN A 53 20.94 -22.38 -28.92
C GLN A 53 22.38 -22.87 -29.05
N ALA A 54 23.30 -22.34 -28.23
CA ALA A 54 24.69 -22.79 -28.22
C ALA A 54 24.81 -24.26 -27.77
N PHE A 55 24.02 -24.68 -26.79
CA PHE A 55 23.99 -26.07 -26.33
C PHE A 55 23.44 -27.02 -27.43
N ALA A 56 22.37 -26.62 -28.13
CA ALA A 56 21.81 -27.39 -29.24
C ALA A 56 22.81 -27.51 -30.42
N ALA A 57 23.67 -26.52 -30.63
CA ALA A 57 24.75 -26.55 -31.61
C ALA A 57 25.99 -27.39 -31.14
N GLY A 58 26.01 -27.85 -29.88
CA GLY A 58 27.11 -28.63 -29.32
C GLY A 58 28.34 -27.82 -28.92
N ASP A 59 28.31 -26.51 -29.00
CA ASP A 59 29.40 -25.61 -28.67
C ASP A 59 28.96 -24.38 -27.88
N ILE A 60 29.26 -24.40 -26.57
CA ILE A 60 28.91 -23.32 -25.63
C ILE A 60 29.64 -22.01 -25.99
N SER A 61 30.73 -22.05 -26.71
CA SER A 61 31.46 -20.84 -27.13
C SER A 61 30.67 -19.97 -28.08
N LEU A 62 29.59 -20.51 -28.69
CA LEU A 62 28.67 -19.79 -29.57
C LEU A 62 27.72 -18.86 -28.79
N ALA A 63 27.59 -19.01 -27.46
CA ALA A 63 26.76 -18.12 -26.61
C ALA A 63 27.44 -16.75 -26.39
N THR A 64 27.78 -16.06 -27.47
CA THR A 64 28.58 -14.81 -27.41
C THR A 64 27.76 -13.62 -26.90
N GLY A 65 26.42 -13.66 -27.01
CA GLY A 65 25.51 -12.63 -26.53
C GLY A 65 25.23 -12.69 -25.05
N SER A 66 25.37 -13.86 -24.41
CA SER A 66 24.97 -14.09 -23.01
C SER A 66 25.61 -13.14 -22.03
N ALA A 67 26.92 -12.87 -22.16
CA ALA A 67 27.62 -11.91 -21.29
C ALA A 67 27.08 -10.48 -21.44
N HIS A 68 26.77 -10.06 -22.66
CA HIS A 68 26.19 -8.75 -22.94
C HIS A 68 24.80 -8.61 -22.30
N TYR A 69 23.91 -9.58 -22.49
CA TYR A 69 22.57 -9.58 -21.88
C TYR A 69 22.60 -9.64 -20.36
N ALA A 70 23.54 -10.41 -19.80
CA ALA A 70 23.73 -10.46 -18.34
C ALA A 70 24.15 -9.10 -17.77
N TRP A 71 25.09 -8.40 -18.43
CA TRP A 71 25.45 -7.04 -18.02
C TRP A 71 24.30 -6.04 -18.21
N MET A 72 23.51 -6.14 -19.28
CA MET A 72 22.32 -5.34 -19.45
C MET A 72 21.31 -5.56 -18.31
N ALA A 73 21.09 -6.80 -17.87
CA ALA A 73 20.22 -7.10 -16.74
C ALA A 73 20.67 -6.37 -15.48
N VAL A 74 21.99 -6.40 -15.17
CA VAL A 74 22.57 -5.69 -14.02
C VAL A 74 22.37 -4.18 -14.16
N VAL A 75 22.63 -3.62 -15.33
CA VAL A 75 22.46 -2.16 -15.58
C VAL A 75 21.00 -1.75 -15.39
N PHE A 76 20.03 -2.49 -15.96
CA PHE A 76 18.61 -2.18 -15.77
C PHE A 76 18.15 -2.31 -14.33
N ALA A 77 18.61 -3.35 -13.61
CA ALA A 77 18.33 -3.51 -12.20
C ALA A 77 18.88 -2.34 -11.37
N ALA A 78 20.14 -1.98 -11.59
CA ALA A 78 20.78 -0.84 -10.90
C ALA A 78 20.08 0.49 -11.23
N ALA A 79 19.74 0.72 -12.50
CA ALA A 79 19.02 1.91 -12.94
C ALA A 79 17.62 2.00 -12.32
N SER A 80 16.89 0.87 -12.23
CA SER A 80 15.57 0.85 -11.60
C SER A 80 15.65 1.23 -10.12
N ILE A 81 16.61 0.67 -9.39
CA ILE A 81 16.83 0.97 -7.97
C ILE A 81 17.20 2.45 -7.77
N LEU A 82 18.09 2.99 -8.62
CA LEU A 82 18.50 4.39 -8.54
C LEU A 82 17.33 5.35 -8.81
N ILE A 83 16.53 5.07 -9.84
CA ILE A 83 15.34 5.88 -10.18
C ILE A 83 14.30 5.79 -9.05
N TYR A 84 14.08 4.61 -8.48
CA TYR A 84 13.17 4.45 -7.35
C TYR A 84 13.66 5.20 -6.11
N PHE A 85 14.96 5.19 -5.84
CA PHE A 85 15.55 5.99 -4.77
C PHE A 85 15.31 7.48 -4.96
N ILE A 86 15.48 8.01 -6.20
CA ILE A 86 15.17 9.40 -6.52
C ILE A 86 13.67 9.68 -6.36
N ALA A 87 12.81 8.76 -6.79
CA ALA A 87 11.36 8.85 -6.62
C ALA A 87 10.97 8.99 -5.13
N LEU A 88 11.54 8.14 -4.28
CA LEU A 88 11.30 8.18 -2.83
C LEU A 88 11.80 9.49 -2.21
N ASN A 89 12.97 10.01 -2.60
CA ASN A 89 13.43 11.29 -2.10
C ASN A 89 12.45 12.43 -2.45
N CYS A 90 11.90 12.45 -3.66
CA CYS A 90 10.90 13.44 -4.06
C CYS A 90 9.63 13.32 -3.22
N THR A 91 9.11 12.10 -3.03
CA THR A 91 7.87 11.87 -2.26
C THR A 91 8.06 12.14 -0.78
N HIS A 92 9.19 11.76 -0.18
CA HIS A 92 9.52 12.07 1.21
C HIS A 92 9.59 13.57 1.48
N LEU A 93 10.28 14.33 0.61
CA LEU A 93 10.36 15.78 0.77
C LEU A 93 8.98 16.44 0.70
N ALA A 94 8.14 16.00 -0.23
CA ALA A 94 6.76 16.48 -0.35
C ALA A 94 5.91 16.08 0.86
N ALA A 95 6.03 14.83 1.33
CA ALA A 95 5.29 14.30 2.47
C ALA A 95 5.63 15.04 3.77
N PHE A 96 6.92 15.27 4.08
CA PHE A 96 7.34 16.05 5.24
C PHE A 96 6.79 17.48 5.21
N ARG A 97 6.77 18.12 4.04
CA ARG A 97 6.19 19.46 3.90
C ARG A 97 4.69 19.44 4.07
N THR A 98 4.01 18.42 3.54
CA THR A 98 2.55 18.25 3.70
C THR A 98 2.18 18.07 5.17
N ALA A 99 2.84 17.15 5.88
CA ALA A 99 2.62 16.92 7.31
C ALA A 99 2.92 18.18 8.15
N THR A 100 4.00 18.89 7.84
CA THR A 100 4.34 20.15 8.51
C THR A 100 3.24 21.22 8.29
N ASN A 101 2.73 21.34 7.08
CA ASN A 101 1.66 22.29 6.76
C ASN A 101 0.34 21.91 7.42
N MET A 102 0.03 20.61 7.52
CA MET A 102 -1.14 20.11 8.27
C MET A 102 -1.04 20.49 9.74
N ARG A 103 0.11 20.22 10.38
CA ARG A 103 0.38 20.60 11.79
C ARG A 103 0.24 22.11 12.00
N LYS A 104 0.86 22.91 11.12
CA LYS A 104 0.79 24.38 11.20
C LYS A 104 -0.65 24.89 11.07
N SER A 105 -1.41 24.37 10.10
CA SER A 105 -2.81 24.76 9.89
C SER A 105 -3.67 24.43 11.10
N ALA A 106 -3.50 23.22 11.66
CA ALA A 106 -4.23 22.80 12.85
C ALA A 106 -3.88 23.65 14.07
N ILE A 107 -2.59 23.87 14.37
CA ILE A 107 -2.15 24.68 15.50
C ILE A 107 -2.63 26.11 15.36
N HIS A 108 -2.48 26.71 14.18
CA HIS A 108 -2.90 28.10 13.94
C HIS A 108 -4.41 28.26 14.17
N HIS A 109 -5.20 27.30 13.74
CA HIS A 109 -6.65 27.32 13.94
C HIS A 109 -7.02 27.10 15.43
N ILE A 110 -6.39 26.13 16.09
CA ILE A 110 -6.66 25.82 17.49
C ILE A 110 -6.45 27.04 18.40
N VAL A 111 -5.42 27.87 18.14
CA VAL A 111 -5.17 29.09 18.93
C VAL A 111 -6.31 30.09 18.82
N THR A 112 -7.11 30.04 17.76
CA THR A 112 -8.26 30.95 17.56
C THR A 112 -9.55 30.44 18.22
N LEU A 113 -9.56 29.20 18.77
CA LEU A 113 -10.76 28.59 19.35
C LEU A 113 -11.05 29.11 20.75
N PRO A 114 -12.35 29.15 21.17
CA PRO A 114 -12.75 29.57 22.51
C PRO A 114 -12.24 28.59 23.58
N LEU A 115 -11.96 29.10 24.80
CA LEU A 115 -11.47 28.30 25.94
C LEU A 115 -12.39 27.11 26.29
N GLY A 116 -13.71 27.27 26.09
CA GLY A 116 -14.68 26.18 26.30
C GLY A 116 -14.43 24.95 25.41
N TYR A 117 -13.81 25.11 24.26
CA TYR A 117 -13.41 23.99 23.39
C TYR A 117 -12.40 23.08 24.07
N PHE A 118 -11.45 23.64 24.79
CA PHE A 118 -10.39 22.88 25.50
C PHE A 118 -10.89 22.14 26.73
N SER A 119 -11.96 22.60 27.36
CA SER A 119 -12.59 21.89 28.47
C SER A 119 -13.31 20.61 28.04
N GLN A 120 -13.79 20.58 26.79
CA GLN A 120 -14.50 19.44 26.20
C GLN A 120 -13.57 18.48 25.45
N ASN A 121 -12.39 18.95 25.01
CA ASN A 121 -11.43 18.19 24.24
C ASN A 121 -10.13 17.99 25.02
N ALA A 122 -9.88 16.75 25.43
CA ALA A 122 -8.66 16.40 26.14
C ALA A 122 -7.41 16.69 25.29
N SER A 123 -6.34 17.20 25.92
CA SER A 123 -5.06 17.52 25.26
C SER A 123 -4.47 16.35 24.47
N GLY A 124 -4.68 15.11 24.95
CA GLY A 124 -4.25 13.89 24.24
C GLY A 124 -4.98 13.67 22.90
N ARG A 125 -6.30 14.01 22.84
CA ARG A 125 -7.05 13.94 21.58
C ARG A 125 -6.53 14.97 20.57
N LEU A 126 -6.28 16.21 21.01
CA LEU A 126 -5.75 17.26 20.15
C LEU A 126 -4.36 16.90 19.61
N ARG A 127 -3.48 16.37 20.48
CA ARG A 127 -2.17 15.89 20.04
C ARG A 127 -2.28 14.79 18.99
N ASN A 128 -3.14 13.79 19.21
CA ASN A 128 -3.36 12.71 18.24
C ASN A 128 -3.79 13.27 16.88
N ILE A 129 -4.76 14.20 16.87
CA ILE A 129 -5.24 14.80 15.61
C ILE A 129 -4.15 15.63 14.91
N ILE A 130 -3.32 16.35 15.66
CA ILE A 130 -2.25 17.20 15.09
C ILE A 130 -1.06 16.38 14.63
N ASP A 131 -0.56 15.47 15.48
CA ASP A 131 0.70 14.76 15.22
C ASP A 131 0.50 13.41 14.53
N ASP A 132 -0.34 12.53 15.10
CA ASP A 132 -0.47 11.17 14.61
C ASP A 132 -1.16 11.12 13.24
N ASN A 133 -2.19 11.95 13.04
CA ASN A 133 -2.87 12.04 11.76
C ASN A 133 -1.98 12.66 10.67
N ALA A 134 -1.17 13.66 11.01
CA ALA A 134 -0.19 14.20 10.07
C ALA A 134 0.87 13.16 9.71
N GLY A 135 1.31 12.33 10.68
CA GLY A 135 2.24 11.22 10.46
C GLY A 135 1.66 10.11 9.58
N LEU A 136 0.38 9.75 9.74
CA LEU A 136 -0.31 8.80 8.86
C LEU A 136 -0.38 9.31 7.41
N THR A 137 -0.68 10.58 7.24
CA THR A 137 -0.70 11.22 5.90
C THR A 137 0.69 11.26 5.28
N GLU A 138 1.72 11.56 6.08
CA GLU A 138 3.13 11.56 5.68
C GLU A 138 3.55 10.17 5.20
N GLY A 139 3.31 9.12 5.99
CA GLY A 139 3.65 7.74 5.65
C GLY A 139 2.98 7.28 4.35
N PHE A 140 1.71 7.64 4.16
CA PHE A 140 1.00 7.32 2.92
C PHE A 140 1.63 8.02 1.70
N LEU A 141 1.87 9.32 1.76
CA LEU A 141 2.43 10.10 0.65
C LEU A 141 3.88 9.73 0.35
N ALA A 142 4.67 9.41 1.38
CA ALA A 142 6.08 9.09 1.24
C ALA A 142 6.32 7.73 0.59
N HIS A 143 5.58 6.71 1.01
CA HIS A 143 5.84 5.31 0.64
C HIS A 143 4.71 4.68 -0.18
N GLN A 144 3.46 4.77 0.31
CA GLN A 144 2.36 4.01 -0.28
C GLN A 144 1.90 4.56 -1.62
N LEU A 145 1.91 5.87 -1.78
CA LEU A 145 1.45 6.49 -3.02
C LEU A 145 2.39 6.20 -4.22
N PRO A 146 3.74 6.32 -4.11
CA PRO A 146 4.63 5.90 -5.20
C PRO A 146 4.56 4.38 -5.45
N ASP A 147 4.42 3.55 -4.41
CA ASP A 147 4.26 2.10 -4.57
C ASP A 147 2.96 1.74 -5.29
N LEU A 148 1.86 2.44 -4.98
CA LEU A 148 0.58 2.24 -5.63
C LEU A 148 0.62 2.64 -7.11
N THR A 149 1.32 3.72 -7.47
CA THR A 149 1.50 4.12 -8.86
C THR A 149 2.37 3.13 -9.64
N GLY A 150 3.45 2.64 -9.05
CA GLY A 150 4.25 1.55 -9.63
C GLY A 150 3.41 0.28 -9.83
N ALA A 151 2.64 -0.11 -8.83
CA ALA A 151 1.76 -1.28 -8.91
C ALA A 151 0.62 -1.12 -9.94
N ALA A 152 0.14 0.10 -10.18
CA ALA A 152 -0.88 0.38 -11.21
C ALA A 152 -0.32 0.27 -12.65
N VAL A 153 0.97 0.53 -12.85
CA VAL A 153 1.65 0.36 -14.14
C VAL A 153 1.85 -1.12 -14.48
N MET A 154 1.97 -1.98 -13.47
CA MET A 154 2.27 -3.39 -13.61
C MET A 154 1.29 -4.17 -14.54
N PRO A 155 -0.05 -4.07 -14.41
CA PRO A 155 -0.97 -4.79 -15.28
C PRO A 155 -0.78 -4.43 -16.76
N VAL A 156 -0.49 -3.16 -17.06
CA VAL A 156 -0.23 -2.71 -18.44
C VAL A 156 1.03 -3.35 -18.99
N ALA A 157 2.10 -3.35 -18.21
CA ALA A 157 3.36 -3.98 -18.59
C ALA A 157 3.21 -5.50 -18.78
N VAL A 158 2.47 -6.18 -17.90
CA VAL A 158 2.16 -7.62 -18.03
C VAL A 158 1.41 -7.91 -19.34
N ILE A 159 0.41 -7.10 -19.67
CA ILE A 159 -0.32 -7.25 -20.94
C ILE A 159 0.62 -7.11 -22.15
N ILE A 160 1.52 -6.13 -22.13
CA ILE A 160 2.52 -5.96 -23.19
C ILE A 160 3.42 -7.21 -23.28
N LEU A 161 3.90 -7.72 -22.17
CA LEU A 161 4.75 -8.91 -22.14
C LEU A 161 4.03 -10.17 -22.65
N ILE A 162 2.71 -10.30 -22.42
CA ILE A 162 1.90 -11.40 -22.96
C ILE A 162 1.91 -11.41 -24.50
N PHE A 163 1.95 -10.26 -25.14
CA PHE A 163 2.05 -10.18 -26.62
C PHE A 163 3.45 -10.44 -27.14
N LEU A 164 4.48 -10.32 -26.32
CA LEU A 164 5.87 -10.56 -26.71
C LEU A 164 6.30 -12.03 -26.50
N PHE A 165 5.67 -12.75 -25.57
CA PHE A 165 5.94 -14.14 -25.24
C PHE A 165 4.71 -15.01 -25.53
N ASP A 166 4.74 -16.30 -25.20
CA ASP A 166 3.58 -17.18 -25.43
C ASP A 166 2.35 -16.70 -24.65
N TRP A 167 1.35 -16.22 -25.38
CA TRP A 167 0.12 -15.66 -24.82
C TRP A 167 -0.68 -16.67 -23.98
N ARG A 168 -0.56 -17.98 -24.28
CA ARG A 168 -1.28 -19.05 -23.56
C ARG A 168 -0.77 -19.16 -22.13
N LEU A 169 0.55 -19.15 -21.96
CA LEU A 169 1.18 -19.13 -20.63
C LEU A 169 0.93 -17.80 -19.91
N GLY A 170 0.91 -16.69 -20.64
CA GLY A 170 0.57 -15.38 -20.10
C GLY A 170 -0.83 -15.30 -19.53
N ILE A 171 -1.84 -15.85 -20.22
CA ILE A 171 -3.21 -15.93 -19.68
C ILE A 171 -3.25 -16.77 -18.40
N CYS A 172 -2.49 -17.86 -18.33
CA CYS A 172 -2.39 -18.67 -17.10
C CYS A 172 -1.87 -17.88 -15.90
N CYS A 173 -1.03 -16.87 -16.12
CA CYS A 173 -0.59 -15.96 -15.07
C CYS A 173 -1.64 -14.90 -14.72
N LEU A 174 -2.41 -14.42 -15.70
CA LEU A 174 -3.44 -13.40 -15.47
C LEU A 174 -4.67 -13.94 -14.74
N ILE A 175 -5.06 -15.20 -14.95
CA ILE A 175 -6.23 -15.79 -14.29
C ILE A 175 -6.13 -15.72 -12.76
N PRO A 176 -5.05 -16.21 -12.10
CA PRO A 176 -4.89 -16.11 -10.66
C PRO A 176 -4.82 -14.65 -10.17
N MET A 177 -4.18 -13.77 -10.92
CA MET A 177 -4.14 -12.34 -10.60
C MET A 177 -5.55 -11.73 -10.61
N GLY A 178 -6.36 -12.04 -11.64
CA GLY A 178 -7.75 -11.58 -11.72
C GLY A 178 -8.61 -12.10 -10.56
N ILE A 179 -8.46 -13.38 -10.21
CA ILE A 179 -9.17 -13.98 -9.07
C ILE A 179 -8.71 -13.35 -7.75
N SER A 180 -7.41 -13.07 -7.58
CA SER A 180 -6.89 -12.40 -6.39
C SER A 180 -7.46 -10.99 -6.21
N VAL A 181 -7.67 -10.24 -7.30
CA VAL A 181 -8.34 -8.93 -7.26
C VAL A 181 -9.80 -9.05 -6.78
N ILE A 182 -10.51 -10.13 -7.14
CA ILE A 182 -11.88 -10.36 -6.66
C ILE A 182 -11.88 -10.59 -5.15
N PHE A 183 -10.98 -11.43 -4.64
CA PHE A 183 -10.81 -11.62 -3.20
C PHE A 183 -10.41 -10.34 -2.46
N LEU A 184 -9.54 -9.52 -3.04
CA LEU A 184 -9.15 -8.23 -2.48
C LEU A 184 -10.36 -7.29 -2.38
N LYS A 185 -11.18 -7.18 -3.43
CA LYS A 185 -12.41 -6.40 -3.40
C LYS A 185 -13.39 -6.90 -2.34
N GLN A 186 -13.51 -8.23 -2.18
CA GLN A 186 -14.38 -8.83 -1.17
C GLN A 186 -13.87 -8.54 0.25
N MET A 187 -12.55 -8.51 0.47
CA MET A 187 -11.95 -8.16 1.74
C MET A 187 -12.20 -6.70 2.12
N MET A 188 -12.13 -5.78 1.15
CA MET A 188 -12.20 -4.33 1.39
C MET A 188 -13.61 -3.75 1.28
N GLY A 189 -14.56 -4.48 0.70
CA GLY A 189 -15.91 -3.97 0.40
C GLY A 189 -17.00 -4.47 1.34
N GLY A 190 -18.20 -3.87 1.22
CA GLY A 190 -19.44 -4.33 1.84
C GLY A 190 -19.38 -4.41 3.37
N ASP A 191 -19.83 -5.52 3.90
CA ASP A 191 -19.89 -5.79 5.35
C ASP A 191 -18.51 -5.75 6.03
N ASN A 192 -17.44 -6.11 5.34
CA ASN A 192 -16.10 -6.12 5.90
C ASN A 192 -15.60 -4.70 6.21
N ALA A 193 -15.92 -3.72 5.36
CA ALA A 193 -15.59 -2.31 5.62
C ALA A 193 -16.32 -1.79 6.87
N GLN A 194 -17.58 -2.18 7.09
CA GLN A 194 -18.33 -1.82 8.30
C GLN A 194 -17.73 -2.48 9.55
N PHE A 195 -17.32 -3.74 9.45
CA PHE A 195 -16.64 -4.43 10.55
C PHE A 195 -15.30 -3.81 10.88
N MET A 196 -14.52 -3.40 9.87
CA MET A 196 -13.28 -2.65 10.09
C MET A 196 -13.55 -1.34 10.82
N GLY A 197 -14.61 -0.60 10.46
CA GLY A 197 -15.01 0.61 11.17
C GLY A 197 -15.32 0.34 12.65
N LYS A 198 -16.10 -0.69 12.96
CA LYS A 198 -16.41 -1.08 14.34
C LYS A 198 -15.17 -1.52 15.13
N TYR A 199 -14.27 -2.29 14.49
CA TYR A 199 -12.99 -2.69 15.07
C TYR A 199 -12.13 -1.47 15.43
N MET A 200 -12.00 -0.50 14.53
CA MET A 200 -11.23 0.73 14.79
C MET A 200 -11.85 1.57 15.92
N THR A 201 -13.16 1.69 15.98
CA THR A 201 -13.87 2.39 17.07
C THR A 201 -13.66 1.69 18.41
N ALA A 202 -13.76 0.36 18.44
CA ALA A 202 -13.54 -0.42 19.67
C ALA A 202 -12.08 -0.31 20.15
N LEU A 203 -11.10 -0.32 19.23
CA LEU A 203 -9.68 -0.09 19.54
C LEU A 203 -9.46 1.30 20.15
N GLU A 204 -10.07 2.34 19.58
CA GLU A 204 -9.97 3.71 20.08
C GLU A 204 -10.59 3.83 21.48
N THR A 205 -11.76 3.21 21.71
CA THR A 205 -12.41 3.16 23.02
C THR A 205 -11.55 2.42 24.06
N MET A 206 -11.01 1.27 23.70
CA MET A 206 -10.12 0.49 24.57
C MET A 206 -8.87 1.30 24.95
N ASN A 207 -8.25 1.97 23.98
CA ASN A 207 -7.07 2.82 24.25
C ASN A 207 -7.40 4.00 25.17
N LYS A 208 -8.57 4.62 25.01
CA LYS A 208 -9.06 5.68 25.90
C LYS A 208 -9.22 5.19 27.33
N GLU A 209 -9.94 4.08 27.51
CA GLU A 209 -10.19 3.47 28.82
C GLU A 209 -8.89 2.97 29.48
N ALA A 210 -7.92 2.47 28.67
CA ALA A 210 -6.59 2.10 29.17
C ALA A 210 -5.83 3.29 29.77
N VAL A 211 -5.87 4.45 29.11
CA VAL A 211 -5.24 5.68 29.63
C VAL A 211 -5.93 6.14 30.93
N GLU A 212 -7.26 6.09 30.99
CA GLU A 212 -7.99 6.42 32.20
C GLU A 212 -7.67 5.44 33.37
N TYR A 213 -7.55 4.15 33.04
CA TYR A 213 -7.11 3.13 34.02
C TYR A 213 -5.73 3.47 34.57
N ILE A 214 -4.72 3.74 33.74
CA ILE A 214 -3.36 4.07 34.16
C ILE A 214 -3.35 5.32 35.05
N ARG A 215 -4.11 6.35 34.69
CA ARG A 215 -4.25 7.58 35.48
C ARG A 215 -4.93 7.32 36.83
N GLY A 216 -5.84 6.36 36.89
CA GLY A 216 -6.58 5.99 38.11
C GLY A 216 -5.81 5.05 39.05
N ILE A 217 -4.70 4.43 38.63
CA ILE A 217 -3.91 3.49 39.44
C ILE A 217 -3.53 4.05 40.84
N PRO A 218 -3.05 5.31 40.96
CA PRO A 218 -2.74 5.86 42.28
C PRO A 218 -3.97 5.89 43.23
N VAL A 219 -5.14 6.26 42.71
CA VAL A 219 -6.40 6.30 43.46
C VAL A 219 -6.80 4.89 43.92
N VAL A 220 -6.72 3.91 42.99
CA VAL A 220 -7.01 2.49 43.29
C VAL A 220 -6.11 1.96 44.41
N LYS A 221 -4.80 2.28 44.34
CA LYS A 221 -3.85 1.88 45.39
C LYS A 221 -4.14 2.50 46.73
N VAL A 222 -4.47 3.79 46.77
CA VAL A 222 -4.78 4.50 48.05
C VAL A 222 -6.05 3.94 48.70
N PHE A 223 -7.09 3.65 47.90
CA PHE A 223 -8.37 3.14 48.42
C PHE A 223 -8.46 1.61 48.44
N GLN A 224 -7.35 0.89 48.18
CA GLN A 224 -7.27 -0.58 48.17
C GLN A 224 -8.36 -1.25 47.33
N GLN A 225 -8.78 -0.60 46.24
CA GLN A 225 -9.75 -1.14 45.30
C GLN A 225 -9.10 -2.18 44.39
N THR A 226 -9.90 -3.12 43.87
CA THR A 226 -9.42 -4.15 42.96
C THR A 226 -9.48 -3.66 41.50
N ILE A 227 -8.77 -4.38 40.61
CA ILE A 227 -8.78 -4.14 39.16
C ILE A 227 -10.20 -4.23 38.56
N TYR A 228 -11.10 -4.99 39.20
CA TYR A 228 -12.51 -5.10 38.80
C TYR A 228 -13.33 -3.81 39.03
N SER A 229 -12.78 -2.82 39.75
CA SER A 229 -13.40 -1.49 39.86
C SER A 229 -13.43 -0.73 38.51
N PHE A 230 -12.58 -1.12 37.57
CA PHE A 230 -12.53 -0.56 36.21
C PHE A 230 -13.38 -1.37 35.23
N LYS A 231 -14.65 -1.49 35.49
CA LYS A 231 -15.62 -2.21 34.64
C LYS A 231 -15.62 -1.70 33.20
N ASN A 232 -15.43 -0.40 32.98
CA ASN A 232 -15.43 0.21 31.66
C ASN A 232 -14.25 -0.27 30.80
N PHE A 233 -13.06 -0.36 31.39
CA PHE A 233 -11.89 -0.86 30.69
C PHE A 233 -12.02 -2.34 30.31
N HIS A 234 -12.53 -3.16 31.23
CA HIS A 234 -12.79 -4.58 30.96
C HIS A 234 -13.83 -4.74 29.83
N ALA A 235 -14.94 -4.00 29.90
CA ALA A 235 -15.96 -4.03 28.85
C ALA A 235 -15.42 -3.58 27.48
N ALA A 236 -14.53 -2.55 27.48
CA ALA A 236 -13.89 -2.08 26.25
C ALA A 236 -12.93 -3.12 25.65
N ILE A 237 -12.23 -3.91 26.48
CA ILE A 237 -11.39 -5.04 26.04
C ILE A 237 -12.26 -6.13 25.41
N GLU A 238 -13.37 -6.52 26.05
CA GLU A 238 -14.29 -7.53 25.53
C GLU A 238 -14.92 -7.10 24.20
N GLU A 239 -15.32 -5.83 24.09
CA GLU A 239 -15.85 -5.27 22.86
C GLU A 239 -14.81 -5.25 21.75
N TYR A 240 -13.56 -4.85 22.05
CA TYR A 240 -12.45 -4.91 21.12
C TYR A 240 -12.18 -6.34 20.65
N GLU A 241 -12.10 -7.31 21.58
CA GLU A 241 -11.91 -8.73 21.23
C GLU A 241 -13.00 -9.23 20.29
N LYS A 242 -14.26 -8.92 20.57
CA LYS A 242 -15.41 -9.31 19.74
C LYS A 242 -15.30 -8.77 18.31
N PHE A 243 -14.94 -7.50 18.14
CA PHE A 243 -14.82 -6.92 16.80
C PHE A 243 -13.52 -7.30 16.12
N ALA A 244 -12.40 -7.43 16.83
CA ALA A 244 -11.13 -7.87 16.31
C ALA A 244 -11.21 -9.32 15.78
N SER A 245 -11.70 -10.23 16.60
CA SER A 245 -11.89 -11.64 16.20
C SER A 245 -12.93 -11.78 15.11
N GLY A 246 -14.05 -11.03 15.20
CA GLY A 246 -15.09 -11.02 14.18
C GLY A 246 -14.58 -10.53 12.81
N TYR A 247 -13.77 -9.48 12.79
CA TYR A 247 -13.10 -8.99 11.57
C TYR A 247 -12.12 -10.01 11.01
N ALA A 248 -11.24 -10.55 11.87
CA ALA A 248 -10.26 -11.57 11.46
C ALA A 248 -10.94 -12.82 10.86
N LEU A 249 -12.02 -13.30 11.47
CA LEU A 249 -12.78 -14.45 10.96
C LEU A 249 -13.48 -14.15 9.62
N LYS A 250 -14.02 -12.95 9.44
CA LYS A 250 -14.62 -12.53 8.17
C LYS A 250 -13.59 -12.38 7.05
N CYS A 251 -12.42 -11.83 7.35
CA CYS A 251 -11.34 -11.68 6.39
C CYS A 251 -10.59 -12.98 6.10
N ARG A 252 -10.76 -14.05 6.92
CA ARG A 252 -10.02 -15.29 6.78
C ARG A 252 -10.15 -15.92 5.38
N ILE A 253 -11.36 -16.07 4.87
CA ILE A 253 -11.59 -16.67 3.54
C ILE A 253 -11.07 -15.76 2.42
N PRO A 254 -11.44 -14.47 2.33
CA PRO A 254 -10.91 -13.59 1.31
C PRO A 254 -9.39 -13.47 1.32
N LEU A 255 -8.78 -13.32 2.50
CA LEU A 255 -7.32 -13.19 2.65
C LEU A 255 -6.60 -14.49 2.26
N THR A 256 -7.10 -15.64 2.72
CA THR A 256 -6.55 -16.94 2.34
C THR A 256 -6.72 -17.17 0.84
N GLY A 257 -7.89 -16.88 0.28
CA GLY A 257 -8.18 -16.99 -1.15
C GLY A 257 -7.24 -16.09 -1.98
N PHE A 258 -7.04 -14.83 -1.56
CA PHE A 258 -6.09 -13.91 -2.18
C PHE A 258 -4.67 -14.50 -2.17
N THR A 259 -4.18 -14.93 -1.01
CA THR A 259 -2.80 -15.42 -0.84
C THR A 259 -2.57 -16.73 -1.61
N VAL A 260 -3.49 -17.68 -1.50
CA VAL A 260 -3.39 -18.98 -2.19
C VAL A 260 -3.46 -18.81 -3.70
N THR A 261 -4.40 -18.00 -4.19
CA THR A 261 -4.56 -17.79 -5.63
C THR A 261 -3.35 -17.06 -6.21
N LEU A 262 -2.87 -16.04 -5.52
CA LEU A 262 -1.73 -15.23 -5.97
C LEU A 262 -0.43 -16.04 -6.04
N ASN A 263 -0.16 -16.87 -5.04
CA ASN A 263 1.06 -17.71 -4.99
C ASN A 263 0.87 -19.06 -5.70
N GLY A 264 -0.37 -19.45 -5.98
CA GLY A 264 -0.74 -20.71 -6.63
C GLY A 264 -0.67 -20.66 -8.18
N THR A 265 -0.12 -19.62 -8.78
CA THR A 265 -0.04 -19.48 -10.26
C THR A 265 0.66 -20.66 -10.92
N PHE A 266 1.66 -21.27 -10.27
CA PHE A 266 2.34 -22.46 -10.76
C PHE A 266 1.45 -23.69 -10.89
N VAL A 267 0.37 -23.77 -10.11
CA VAL A 267 -0.62 -24.86 -10.20
C VAL A 267 -1.30 -24.88 -11.56
N LEU A 268 -1.46 -23.72 -12.21
CA LEU A 268 -1.99 -23.61 -13.57
C LEU A 268 -0.87 -23.61 -14.62
N LEU A 269 0.23 -22.91 -14.36
CA LEU A 269 1.31 -22.72 -15.32
C LEU A 269 1.98 -24.05 -15.70
N ILE A 270 2.28 -24.92 -14.73
CA ILE A 270 2.95 -26.21 -15.00
C ILE A 270 2.09 -27.15 -15.85
N PRO A 271 0.84 -27.49 -15.48
CA PRO A 271 0.02 -28.38 -16.30
C PRO A 271 -0.23 -27.85 -17.70
N VAL A 272 -0.45 -26.54 -17.86
CA VAL A 272 -0.66 -25.93 -19.17
C VAL A 272 0.60 -25.96 -20.02
N ALA A 273 1.77 -25.68 -19.44
CA ALA A 273 3.04 -25.81 -20.14
C ALA A 273 3.26 -27.26 -20.61
N MET A 274 3.01 -28.24 -19.74
CA MET A 274 3.11 -29.67 -20.11
C MET A 274 2.11 -30.05 -21.23
N PHE A 275 0.90 -29.53 -21.16
CA PHE A 275 -0.11 -29.77 -22.20
C PHE A 275 0.31 -29.16 -23.54
N ILE A 276 0.83 -27.93 -23.54
CA ILE A 276 1.36 -27.29 -24.74
C ILE A 276 2.53 -28.11 -25.31
N LEU A 277 3.50 -28.50 -24.47
CA LEU A 277 4.66 -29.29 -24.86
C LEU A 277 4.27 -30.65 -25.47
N SER A 278 3.20 -31.31 -24.98
CA SER A 278 2.71 -32.56 -25.53
C SER A 278 2.15 -32.43 -26.96
N GLY A 279 1.72 -31.27 -27.37
CA GLY A 279 1.19 -30.99 -28.71
C GLY A 279 2.19 -30.37 -29.69
N VAL A 280 3.40 -30.05 -29.22
CA VAL A 280 4.43 -29.39 -30.03
C VAL A 280 5.28 -30.43 -30.77
N SER A 281 5.47 -30.22 -32.07
CA SER A 281 6.32 -31.03 -32.93
C SER A 281 7.51 -30.19 -33.41
N GLY A 282 8.72 -30.67 -33.15
CA GLY A 282 9.97 -30.03 -33.55
C GLY A 282 10.72 -29.38 -32.37
N GLN A 283 12.07 -29.53 -32.42
CA GLN A 283 12.95 -29.12 -31.37
C GLN A 283 12.89 -27.61 -31.06
N ALA A 284 12.93 -26.76 -32.08
CA ALA A 284 12.89 -25.30 -31.92
C ALA A 284 11.60 -24.80 -31.27
N ALA A 285 10.45 -25.41 -31.61
CA ALA A 285 9.19 -25.05 -30.98
C ALA A 285 9.11 -25.52 -29.53
N TYR A 286 9.68 -26.68 -29.20
CA TYR A 286 9.81 -27.17 -27.84
C TYR A 286 10.68 -26.22 -26.99
N GLU A 287 11.85 -25.83 -27.49
CA GLU A 287 12.77 -24.90 -26.83
C GLU A 287 12.10 -23.56 -26.51
N ASN A 288 11.34 -22.99 -27.45
CA ASN A 288 10.63 -21.73 -27.23
C ASN A 288 9.59 -21.84 -26.12
N VAL A 289 8.79 -22.90 -26.06
CA VAL A 289 7.81 -23.10 -25.00
C VAL A 289 8.47 -23.24 -23.61
N VAL A 290 9.61 -23.95 -23.55
CA VAL A 290 10.38 -24.08 -22.31
C VAL A 290 10.96 -22.73 -21.87
N LEU A 291 11.47 -21.93 -22.81
CA LEU A 291 11.99 -20.59 -22.54
C LEU A 291 10.91 -19.66 -22.00
N ASP A 292 9.75 -19.65 -22.64
CA ASP A 292 8.62 -18.80 -22.21
C ASP A 292 8.06 -19.28 -20.87
N PHE A 293 8.01 -20.59 -20.63
CA PHE A 293 7.67 -21.13 -19.31
C PHE A 293 8.65 -20.67 -18.21
N LEU A 294 9.96 -20.70 -18.48
CA LEU A 294 10.98 -20.20 -17.55
C LEU A 294 10.81 -18.69 -17.29
N PHE A 295 10.55 -17.91 -18.34
CA PHE A 295 10.26 -16.49 -18.19
C PHE A 295 9.08 -16.23 -17.25
N TYR A 296 7.93 -16.86 -17.50
CA TYR A 296 6.75 -16.68 -16.68
C TYR A 296 6.96 -17.22 -15.25
N SER A 297 7.73 -18.27 -15.08
CA SER A 297 8.08 -18.81 -13.76
C SER A 297 8.89 -17.81 -12.92
N LEU A 298 9.84 -17.13 -13.52
CA LEU A 298 10.66 -16.11 -12.85
C LEU A 298 9.89 -14.80 -12.64
N PHE A 299 8.96 -14.47 -13.54
CA PHE A 299 8.23 -13.22 -13.52
C PHE A 299 7.01 -13.24 -12.56
N THR A 300 6.38 -14.39 -12.36
CA THR A 300 5.19 -14.53 -11.50
C THR A 300 5.38 -14.03 -10.06
N PRO A 301 6.50 -14.31 -9.36
CA PRO A 301 6.71 -13.77 -8.00
C PRO A 301 6.76 -12.24 -7.95
N VAL A 302 7.20 -11.59 -9.03
CA VAL A 302 7.20 -10.11 -9.13
C VAL A 302 5.76 -9.60 -9.16
N CYS A 303 4.90 -10.23 -9.96
CA CYS A 303 3.47 -9.94 -10.00
C CYS A 303 2.81 -10.10 -8.62
N ALA A 304 3.12 -11.18 -7.91
CA ALA A 304 2.63 -11.44 -6.57
C ALA A 304 3.05 -10.34 -5.58
N THR A 305 4.31 -9.92 -5.62
CA THR A 305 4.82 -8.83 -4.78
C THR A 305 4.07 -7.52 -5.03
N MET A 306 3.82 -7.18 -6.30
CA MET A 306 3.10 -5.95 -6.67
C MET A 306 1.63 -5.98 -6.23
N MET A 307 0.96 -7.13 -6.33
CA MET A 307 -0.41 -7.30 -5.83
C MET A 307 -0.49 -7.14 -4.31
N ASN A 308 0.49 -7.66 -3.57
CA ASN A 308 0.60 -7.43 -2.12
C ASN A 308 0.79 -5.95 -1.79
N ARG A 309 1.59 -5.20 -2.56
CA ARG A 309 1.74 -3.75 -2.38
C ARG A 309 0.41 -3.01 -2.57
N ILE A 310 -0.41 -3.39 -3.55
CA ILE A 310 -1.76 -2.81 -3.73
C ILE A 310 -2.64 -3.07 -2.51
N MET A 311 -2.60 -4.27 -1.94
CA MET A 311 -3.37 -4.63 -0.75
C MET A 311 -2.99 -3.72 0.44
N PHE A 312 -1.69 -3.63 0.77
CA PHE A 312 -1.22 -2.79 1.89
C PHE A 312 -1.43 -1.30 1.64
N ALA A 313 -1.21 -0.81 0.41
CA ALA A 313 -1.44 0.59 0.07
C ALA A 313 -2.91 0.99 0.22
N SER A 314 -3.83 0.07 -0.04
CA SER A 314 -5.26 0.32 0.12
C SER A 314 -5.67 0.50 1.59
N GLU A 315 -5.09 -0.27 2.52
CA GLU A 315 -5.32 -0.11 3.96
C GLU A 315 -4.76 1.25 4.45
N GLN A 316 -3.56 1.59 4.06
CA GLN A 316 -2.92 2.86 4.42
C GLN A 316 -3.65 4.07 3.82
N LEU A 317 -4.21 3.94 2.62
CA LEU A 317 -5.05 4.98 2.02
C LEU A 317 -6.29 5.25 2.87
N MET A 318 -6.95 4.21 3.40
CA MET A 318 -8.11 4.38 4.28
C MET A 318 -7.72 5.09 5.57
N ALA A 319 -6.60 4.71 6.19
CA ALA A 319 -6.08 5.37 7.39
C ALA A 319 -5.75 6.85 7.14
N ALA A 320 -5.04 7.16 6.04
CA ALA A 320 -4.70 8.53 5.68
C ALA A 320 -5.93 9.38 5.37
N LYS A 321 -6.95 8.84 4.68
CA LYS A 321 -8.22 9.52 4.45
C LYS A 321 -8.94 9.87 5.76
N SER A 322 -9.03 8.92 6.69
CA SER A 322 -9.59 9.14 8.02
C SER A 322 -8.81 10.21 8.78
N ALA A 323 -7.49 10.20 8.70
CA ALA A 323 -6.62 11.18 9.35
C ALA A 323 -6.89 12.61 8.85
N VAL A 324 -7.02 12.80 7.53
CA VAL A 324 -7.36 14.10 6.95
C VAL A 324 -8.76 14.56 7.37
N SER A 325 -9.74 13.65 7.35
CA SER A 325 -11.10 13.98 7.78
C SER A 325 -11.16 14.47 9.22
N ARG A 326 -10.45 13.82 10.14
CA ARG A 326 -10.36 14.25 11.55
C ARG A 326 -9.63 15.58 11.71
N GLY A 327 -8.61 15.86 10.91
CA GLY A 327 -7.95 17.16 10.87
C GLY A 327 -8.90 18.26 10.43
N ASP A 328 -9.72 17.98 9.43
CA ASP A 328 -10.71 18.92 8.91
C ASP A 328 -11.84 19.21 9.92
N GLU A 329 -12.21 18.25 10.78
CA GLU A 329 -13.20 18.49 11.87
C GLU A 329 -12.74 19.65 12.76
N ILE A 330 -11.46 19.70 13.15
CA ILE A 330 -10.93 20.80 13.96
C ILE A 330 -11.00 22.11 13.17
N LEU A 331 -10.64 22.10 11.88
CA LEU A 331 -10.63 23.31 11.05
C LEU A 331 -12.02 23.87 10.74
N GLN A 332 -13.07 23.08 10.95
CA GLN A 332 -14.47 23.51 10.80
C GLN A 332 -15.05 24.14 12.07
N GLU A 333 -14.40 23.99 13.22
CA GLU A 333 -14.82 24.62 14.47
C GLU A 333 -14.76 26.15 14.31
N LYS A 334 -15.74 26.82 14.91
CA LYS A 334 -15.85 28.27 14.77
C LYS A 334 -14.82 28.96 15.65
N PRO A 335 -13.97 29.85 15.07
CA PRO A 335 -13.05 30.63 15.86
C PRO A 335 -13.79 31.61 16.80
N LEU A 336 -13.12 32.02 17.83
CA LEU A 336 -13.61 33.08 18.73
C LEU A 336 -13.85 34.35 17.90
N LYS A 337 -15.03 34.92 18.01
CA LYS A 337 -15.32 36.19 17.35
C LYS A 337 -14.57 37.30 18.08
N GLU A 338 -13.62 37.93 17.42
CA GLU A 338 -13.02 39.16 17.93
C GLU A 338 -14.05 40.30 17.86
N PRO A 339 -14.19 41.14 18.93
CA PRO A 339 -15.03 42.31 18.88
C PRO A 339 -14.50 43.30 17.82
N GLU A 340 -15.40 43.91 17.06
CA GLU A 340 -15.05 44.91 16.02
C GLU A 340 -14.25 46.09 16.59
N HIS A 341 -14.41 46.37 17.91
CA HIS A 341 -13.65 47.38 18.67
C HIS A 341 -13.08 46.72 19.93
N PRO A 342 -11.83 46.29 19.96
CA PRO A 342 -11.19 45.77 21.17
C PRO A 342 -11.10 46.92 22.19
N LEU A 343 -11.65 46.71 23.38
CA LEU A 343 -11.41 47.59 24.53
C LEU A 343 -9.94 47.38 24.92
N ILE A 344 -9.13 48.41 24.69
CA ILE A 344 -7.71 48.47 25.14
C ILE A 344 -7.68 48.67 26.66
#